data_9749f59782ff8a83f9f343b672e7874b
#
_entry.id   9749f59782ff8a83f9f343b672e7874b
#
_cell.length_a   1.000
_cell.length_b   1.000
_cell.length_c   1.000
_cell.angle_alpha   90.00
_cell.angle_beta   90.00
_cell.angle_gamma   90.00
#
_symmetry.space_group_name_H-M   'P 1'
#
loop_
_entity.id
_entity.type
_entity.pdbx_description
1 polymer ?
#
loop_
_entity_poly.entity_id
_entity_poly.type
_entity_poly.pdbx_seq_one_letter_code
_entity_poly.pdbx_strand_id
1 'polypeptide(L)'
;GTLIRSLFHPFEEADKWPAVQQYLDILNENVADPKIALLGMQSFSSWLLFATAANACGEANDGVLTRECVLTAAADVDDWTAGGLHAPTDPGPEGGAAPPCGMLVEVNSDGEFERYFPEIGSSDDALDGFSCDDDSVVDVPANEGLGKVSPDQPI
;
A
#
# COMPACT_ATOMS: atom_id res chain seq x y z
N GLY A 1 24.71 0.61 -1.93
CA GLY A 1 23.42 0.52 -2.60
C GLY A 1 22.56 1.76 -2.40
N THR A 2 21.44 1.81 -3.06
CA THR A 2 20.47 2.88 -2.88
C THR A 2 19.43 2.40 -1.86
N LEU A 3 19.20 3.21 -0.81
CA LEU A 3 18.13 2.94 0.15
C LEU A 3 16.82 3.57 -0.34
N ILE A 4 15.75 2.80 -0.24
CA ILE A 4 14.40 3.19 -0.65
C ILE A 4 13.45 2.92 0.51
N ARG A 5 12.61 3.89 0.87
CA ARG A 5 11.49 3.65 1.78
C ARG A 5 10.36 2.98 1.01
N SER A 6 9.91 1.83 1.50
CA SER A 6 8.79 1.07 0.96
C SER A 6 7.69 0.92 2.00
N LEU A 7 6.45 0.94 1.53
CA LEU A 7 5.26 0.58 2.31
C LEU A 7 4.81 -0.85 2.02
N PHE A 8 5.37 -1.48 0.99
CA PHE A 8 5.06 -2.83 0.55
C PHE A 8 6.22 -3.76 0.80
N HIS A 9 5.94 -4.99 1.17
CA HIS A 9 6.95 -6.03 1.29
C HIS A 9 7.64 -6.28 -0.05
N PRO A 10 8.97 -6.53 -0.07
CA PRO A 10 9.68 -6.89 -1.28
C PRO A 10 9.18 -8.23 -1.84
N PHE A 11 9.19 -8.37 -3.15
CA PHE A 11 8.81 -9.61 -3.82
C PHE A 11 9.77 -10.77 -3.46
N GLU A 12 11.01 -10.43 -3.19
CA GLU A 12 12.08 -11.34 -2.78
C GLU A 12 11.83 -12.01 -1.42
N GLU A 13 10.88 -11.47 -0.64
CA GLU A 13 10.45 -12.04 0.63
C GLU A 13 9.09 -12.77 0.55
N ALA A 14 8.64 -13.17 -0.62
CA ALA A 14 7.34 -13.82 -0.81
C ALA A 14 7.17 -15.09 0.03
N ASP A 15 8.26 -15.80 0.33
CA ASP A 15 8.29 -16.98 1.20
C ASP A 15 7.92 -16.67 2.67
N LYS A 16 8.09 -15.42 3.10
CA LYS A 16 7.79 -14.96 4.47
C LYS A 16 6.39 -14.34 4.57
N TRP A 17 5.89 -13.78 3.47
CA TRP A 17 4.66 -13.00 3.43
C TRP A 17 3.61 -13.68 2.52
N PRO A 18 2.65 -14.43 3.08
CA PRO A 18 1.66 -15.18 2.29
C PRO A 18 0.86 -14.32 1.31
N ALA A 19 0.59 -13.06 1.65
CA ALA A 19 -0.12 -12.15 0.75
C ALA A 19 0.70 -11.77 -0.49
N VAL A 20 2.03 -11.63 -0.34
CA VAL A 20 2.94 -11.40 -1.47
C VAL A 20 2.99 -12.63 -2.37
N GLN A 21 3.13 -13.83 -1.78
CA GLN A 21 3.11 -15.08 -2.54
C GLN A 21 1.79 -15.24 -3.30
N GLN A 22 0.66 -15.00 -2.65
CA GLN A 22 -0.65 -15.06 -3.29
C GLN A 22 -0.78 -14.08 -4.47
N TYR A 23 -0.28 -12.86 -4.33
CA TYR A 23 -0.25 -11.90 -5.43
C TYR A 23 0.54 -12.41 -6.62
N LEU A 24 1.75 -12.96 -6.37
CA LEU A 24 2.61 -13.51 -7.42
C LEU A 24 1.96 -14.73 -8.10
N ASP A 25 1.34 -15.62 -7.33
CA ASP A 25 0.65 -16.79 -7.87
C ASP A 25 -0.50 -16.38 -8.79
N ILE A 26 -1.37 -15.47 -8.35
CA ILE A 26 -2.47 -14.93 -9.17
C ILE A 26 -1.94 -14.29 -10.46
N LEU A 27 -0.87 -13.51 -10.35
CA LEU A 27 -0.28 -12.84 -11.51
C LEU A 27 0.26 -13.86 -12.52
N ASN A 28 1.02 -14.85 -12.05
CA ASN A 28 1.61 -15.89 -12.89
C ASN A 28 0.57 -16.82 -13.55
N GLU A 29 -0.54 -17.09 -12.85
CA GLU A 29 -1.62 -17.92 -13.39
C GLU A 29 -2.42 -17.21 -14.48
N ASN A 30 -2.56 -15.89 -14.40
CA ASN A 30 -3.50 -15.15 -15.24
C ASN A 30 -2.85 -14.27 -16.30
N VAL A 31 -1.55 -14.01 -16.22
CA VAL A 31 -0.82 -13.14 -17.14
C VAL A 31 0.36 -13.89 -17.76
N ALA A 32 0.38 -13.96 -19.09
CA ALA A 32 1.53 -14.50 -19.80
C ALA A 32 2.71 -13.49 -19.73
N ASP A 33 3.86 -13.95 -19.24
CA ASP A 33 5.08 -13.12 -19.07
C ASP A 33 4.81 -11.85 -18.22
N PRO A 34 4.38 -12.02 -16.95
CA PRO A 34 4.00 -10.91 -16.11
C PRO A 34 5.20 -10.03 -15.76
N LYS A 35 5.02 -8.72 -15.81
CA LYS A 35 5.98 -7.77 -15.27
C LYS A 35 5.66 -7.54 -13.80
N ILE A 36 6.50 -8.10 -12.93
CA ILE A 36 6.39 -7.91 -11.49
C ILE A 36 6.89 -6.50 -11.16
N ALA A 37 6.01 -5.67 -10.62
CA ALA A 37 6.33 -4.29 -10.27
C ALA A 37 5.45 -3.77 -9.13
N LEU A 38 5.98 -2.83 -8.35
CA LEU A 38 5.28 -2.21 -7.23
C LEU A 38 3.92 -1.61 -7.63
N LEU A 39 3.82 -0.95 -8.78
CA LEU A 39 2.55 -0.39 -9.28
C LEU A 39 1.47 -1.46 -9.50
N GLY A 40 1.89 -2.68 -9.90
CA GLY A 40 0.97 -3.81 -10.02
C GLY A 40 0.41 -4.23 -8.66
N MET A 41 1.27 -4.30 -7.63
CA MET A 41 0.86 -4.62 -6.27
C MET A 41 -0.06 -3.53 -5.66
N GLN A 42 0.25 -2.26 -5.91
CA GLN A 42 -0.63 -1.14 -5.51
C GLN A 42 -2.00 -1.23 -6.16
N SER A 43 -2.04 -1.52 -7.47
CA SER A 43 -3.30 -1.72 -8.20
C SER A 43 -4.09 -2.90 -7.64
N PHE A 44 -3.42 -4.01 -7.35
CA PHE A 44 -4.04 -5.20 -6.75
C PHE A 44 -4.66 -4.87 -5.38
N SER A 45 -3.93 -4.19 -4.49
CA SER A 45 -4.46 -3.71 -3.20
C SER A 45 -5.70 -2.85 -3.37
N SER A 46 -5.68 -1.91 -4.32
CA SER A 46 -6.81 -1.01 -4.59
C SER A 46 -8.05 -1.77 -5.08
N TRP A 47 -7.87 -2.80 -5.92
CA TRP A 47 -8.98 -3.63 -6.37
C TRP A 47 -9.52 -4.56 -5.28
N LEU A 48 -8.67 -5.05 -4.38
CA LEU A 48 -9.11 -5.80 -3.19
C LEU A 48 -9.95 -4.90 -2.27
N LEU A 49 -9.52 -3.66 -2.03
CA LEU A 49 -10.29 -2.69 -1.25
C LEU A 49 -11.65 -2.44 -1.89
N PHE A 50 -11.68 -2.21 -3.21
CA PHE A 50 -12.94 -2.04 -3.93
C PHE A 50 -13.86 -3.27 -3.78
N ALA A 51 -13.33 -4.47 -3.92
CA ALA A 51 -14.11 -5.71 -3.77
C ALA A 51 -14.65 -5.86 -2.34
N THR A 52 -13.84 -5.56 -1.33
CA THR A 52 -14.23 -5.58 0.08
C THR A 52 -15.36 -4.58 0.35
N ALA A 53 -15.21 -3.34 -0.11
CA ALA A 53 -16.22 -2.31 0.04
C ALA A 53 -17.52 -2.62 -0.72
N ALA A 54 -17.41 -3.19 -1.94
CA ALA A 54 -18.56 -3.59 -2.73
C ALA A 54 -19.34 -4.74 -2.05
N ASN A 55 -18.64 -5.72 -1.48
CA ASN A 55 -19.27 -6.79 -0.71
C ASN A 55 -19.99 -6.24 0.52
N ALA A 56 -19.33 -5.41 1.33
CA ALA A 56 -19.94 -4.80 2.51
C ALA A 56 -21.19 -3.95 2.15
N CYS A 57 -21.09 -3.17 1.07
CA CYS A 57 -22.22 -2.40 0.55
C CYS A 57 -23.36 -3.32 0.10
N GLY A 58 -23.07 -4.40 -0.63
CA GLY A 58 -24.07 -5.38 -1.09
C GLY A 58 -24.79 -6.07 0.06
N GLU A 59 -24.06 -6.46 1.10
CA GLU A 59 -24.65 -7.05 2.31
C GLU A 59 -25.57 -6.09 3.07
N ALA A 60 -25.16 -4.80 3.16
CA ALA A 60 -25.95 -3.78 3.85
C ALA A 60 -27.16 -3.30 3.06
N ASN A 61 -27.22 -3.53 1.76
CA ASN A 61 -28.19 -2.88 0.85
C ASN A 61 -28.88 -3.88 -0.09
N ASP A 62 -29.20 -5.08 0.42
CA ASP A 62 -29.92 -6.14 -0.30
C ASP A 62 -29.35 -6.46 -1.70
N GLY A 63 -28.05 -6.40 -1.86
CA GLY A 63 -27.33 -6.66 -3.12
C GLY A 63 -27.28 -5.47 -4.08
N VAL A 64 -27.82 -4.31 -3.72
CA VAL A 64 -27.80 -3.11 -4.56
C VAL A 64 -26.52 -2.30 -4.33
N LEU A 65 -25.70 -2.18 -5.35
CA LEU A 65 -24.50 -1.38 -5.32
C LEU A 65 -24.77 0.03 -5.85
N THR A 66 -24.50 1.02 -5.02
CA THR A 66 -24.47 2.44 -5.44
C THR A 66 -23.08 3.01 -5.22
N ARG A 67 -22.73 4.04 -5.98
CA ARG A 67 -21.44 4.72 -5.81
C ARG A 67 -21.25 5.22 -4.37
N GLU A 68 -22.28 5.83 -3.81
CA GLU A 68 -22.25 6.39 -2.44
C GLU A 68 -21.99 5.29 -1.41
N CYS A 69 -22.75 4.19 -1.47
CA CYS A 69 -22.60 3.07 -0.56
C CYS A 69 -21.20 2.45 -0.63
N VAL A 70 -20.66 2.20 -1.83
CA VAL A 70 -19.32 1.62 -1.99
C VAL A 70 -18.23 2.57 -1.48
N LEU A 71 -18.34 3.88 -1.75
CA LEU A 71 -17.38 4.87 -1.26
C LEU A 71 -17.42 5.01 0.26
N THR A 72 -18.61 4.98 0.86
CA THR A 72 -18.77 4.99 2.32
C THR A 72 -18.15 3.73 2.93
N ALA A 73 -18.48 2.55 2.39
CA ALA A 73 -17.90 1.30 2.88
C ALA A 73 -16.37 1.23 2.71
N ALA A 74 -15.80 1.84 1.68
CA ALA A 74 -14.36 1.94 1.52
C ALA A 74 -13.73 2.91 2.53
N ALA A 75 -14.43 4.02 2.84
CA ALA A 75 -13.98 5.02 3.81
C ALA A 75 -14.04 4.52 5.26
N ASP A 76 -14.89 3.53 5.53
CA ASP A 76 -15.05 2.91 6.86
C ASP A 76 -14.00 1.80 7.13
N VAL A 77 -13.11 1.53 6.17
CA VAL A 77 -12.02 0.56 6.36
C VAL A 77 -10.85 1.26 7.02
N ASP A 78 -10.55 0.84 8.25
CA ASP A 78 -9.36 1.26 8.98
C ASP A 78 -8.22 0.27 8.78
N ASP A 79 -6.97 0.71 8.93
CA ASP A 79 -5.77 -0.13 8.92
C ASP A 79 -5.69 -1.10 7.73
N TRP A 80 -6.04 -0.63 6.54
CA TRP A 80 -6.00 -1.44 5.33
C TRP A 80 -4.59 -1.91 4.98
N THR A 81 -4.38 -3.23 4.93
CA THR A 81 -3.09 -3.86 4.59
C THR A 81 -3.13 -4.70 3.32
N ALA A 82 -4.29 -4.83 2.68
CA ALA A 82 -4.54 -5.80 1.59
C ALA A 82 -4.15 -7.24 1.97
N GLY A 83 -4.49 -7.64 3.21
CA GLY A 83 -4.18 -8.97 3.73
C GLY A 83 -2.71 -9.18 4.11
N GLY A 84 -1.96 -8.10 4.33
CA GLY A 84 -0.55 -8.13 4.70
C GLY A 84 0.40 -7.89 3.52
N LEU A 85 -0.06 -7.29 2.43
CA LEU A 85 0.81 -6.86 1.33
C LEU A 85 1.65 -5.64 1.69
N HIS A 86 1.10 -4.76 2.51
CA HIS A 86 1.72 -3.47 2.83
C HIS A 86 1.42 -3.02 4.25
N ALA A 87 2.15 -2.01 4.70
CA ALA A 87 1.90 -1.33 5.95
C ALA A 87 0.47 -0.81 6.02
N PRO A 88 -0.14 -0.74 7.22
CA PRO A 88 -1.49 -0.22 7.39
C PRO A 88 -1.63 1.18 6.81
N THR A 89 -2.73 1.39 6.10
CA THR A 89 -3.13 2.68 5.56
C THR A 89 -4.60 2.91 5.83
N ASP A 90 -4.98 4.15 6.00
CA ASP A 90 -6.38 4.55 6.07
C ASP A 90 -6.83 5.05 4.69
N PRO A 91 -7.72 4.32 3.99
CA PRO A 91 -8.21 4.71 2.68
C PRO A 91 -9.31 5.78 2.72
N GLY A 92 -9.75 6.18 3.91
CA GLY A 92 -10.78 7.18 4.11
C GLY A 92 -10.38 8.58 3.61
N PRO A 93 -11.34 9.51 3.48
CA PRO A 93 -11.07 10.87 3.02
C PRO A 93 -10.20 11.67 4.01
N GLU A 94 -10.16 11.27 5.27
CA GLU A 94 -9.28 11.84 6.30
C GLU A 94 -7.88 11.20 6.28
N GLY A 95 -7.73 10.06 5.62
CA GLY A 95 -6.50 9.25 5.57
C GLY A 95 -5.48 9.71 4.53
N GLY A 96 -5.55 10.95 4.06
CA GLY A 96 -4.58 11.52 3.10
C GLY A 96 -3.18 11.77 3.67
N ALA A 97 -2.95 11.51 4.95
CA ALA A 97 -1.64 11.58 5.57
C ALA A 97 -0.76 10.38 5.13
N ALA A 98 0.55 10.62 4.99
CA ALA A 98 1.48 9.51 4.76
C ALA A 98 1.45 8.57 5.98
N PRO A 99 1.37 7.24 5.79
CA PRO A 99 1.36 6.32 6.91
C PRO A 99 2.71 6.39 7.66
N PRO A 100 2.68 6.33 9.01
CA PRO A 100 3.90 6.39 9.82
C PRO A 100 4.74 5.11 9.67
N CYS A 101 4.11 3.99 9.30
CA CYS A 101 4.77 2.71 9.15
C CYS A 101 5.44 2.56 7.78
N GLY A 102 6.58 1.86 7.77
CA GLY A 102 7.31 1.57 6.53
C GLY A 102 8.57 0.76 6.81
N MET A 103 9.29 0.43 5.75
CA MET A 103 10.58 -0.22 5.81
C MET A 103 11.58 0.48 4.91
N LEU A 104 12.85 0.23 5.14
CA LEU A 104 13.92 0.57 4.19
C LEU A 104 14.38 -0.72 3.50
N VAL A 105 14.51 -0.64 2.20
CA VAL A 105 15.12 -1.68 1.37
C VAL A 105 16.35 -1.10 0.67
N GLU A 106 17.36 -1.93 0.49
CA GLU A 106 18.54 -1.62 -0.29
C GLU A 106 18.48 -2.33 -1.64
N VAL A 107 18.86 -1.64 -2.70
CA VAL A 107 19.01 -2.26 -4.03
C VAL A 107 20.41 -2.89 -4.11
N ASN A 108 20.48 -4.21 -4.24
CA ASN A 108 21.72 -4.95 -4.36
C ASN A 108 22.34 -4.86 -5.78
N SER A 109 23.49 -5.50 -5.99
CA SER A 109 24.19 -5.49 -7.28
C SER A 109 23.44 -6.19 -8.42
N ASP A 110 22.52 -7.09 -8.09
CA ASP A 110 21.71 -7.84 -9.04
C ASP A 110 20.40 -7.13 -9.40
N GLY A 111 20.14 -5.98 -8.73
CA GLY A 111 18.95 -5.16 -8.93
C GLY A 111 17.74 -5.63 -8.11
N GLU A 112 17.97 -6.50 -7.15
CA GLU A 112 16.94 -7.01 -6.25
C GLU A 112 16.85 -6.16 -4.98
N PHE A 113 15.72 -6.23 -4.30
CA PHE A 113 15.48 -5.52 -3.05
C PHE A 113 15.80 -6.39 -1.85
N GLU A 114 16.73 -5.95 -1.04
CA GLU A 114 17.06 -6.56 0.24
C GLU A 114 16.54 -5.66 1.38
N ARG A 115 15.91 -6.27 2.38
CA ARG A 115 15.47 -5.55 3.58
C ARG A 115 16.68 -5.00 4.33
N TYR A 116 16.69 -3.70 4.53
CA TYR A 116 17.71 -3.01 5.31
C TYR A 116 17.23 -2.74 6.74
N PHE A 117 15.97 -2.34 6.92
CA PHE A 117 15.37 -1.98 8.21
C PHE A 117 13.83 -2.01 8.13
N PRO A 118 13.11 -2.46 9.18
CA PRO A 118 13.64 -3.14 10.36
C PRO A 118 14.05 -4.58 10.07
N GLU A 119 14.88 -5.18 10.95
CA GLU A 119 15.07 -6.62 10.96
C GLU A 119 13.80 -7.27 11.49
N ILE A 120 13.30 -8.29 10.78
CA ILE A 120 12.06 -9.00 11.13
C ILE A 120 12.19 -9.63 12.53
N GLY A 121 11.21 -9.34 13.39
CA GLY A 121 11.17 -9.82 14.77
C GLY A 121 12.10 -9.08 15.73
N SER A 122 12.76 -8.00 15.30
CA SER A 122 13.50 -7.11 16.20
C SER A 122 12.57 -6.20 17.01
N SER A 123 13.12 -5.42 17.94
CA SER A 123 12.36 -4.39 18.67
C SER A 123 11.85 -3.25 17.80
N ASP A 124 12.44 -3.07 16.62
CA ASP A 124 12.08 -2.02 15.67
C ASP A 124 11.03 -2.51 14.65
N ASP A 125 10.76 -3.82 14.63
CA ASP A 125 9.64 -4.44 13.90
C ASP A 125 8.36 -4.25 14.72
N ALA A 126 7.72 -3.10 14.51
CA ALA A 126 6.51 -2.74 15.25
C ALA A 126 5.28 -3.48 14.72
N LEU A 127 5.27 -3.86 13.44
CA LEU A 127 4.13 -4.50 12.80
C LEU A 127 4.55 -5.27 11.55
N ASP A 128 4.66 -6.61 11.68
CA ASP A 128 4.86 -7.52 10.54
C ASP A 128 5.95 -7.07 9.54
N GLY A 129 7.13 -6.73 10.04
CA GLY A 129 8.26 -6.29 9.24
C GLY A 129 8.25 -4.80 8.87
N PHE A 130 7.38 -4.00 9.47
CA PHE A 130 7.39 -2.55 9.35
C PHE A 130 7.80 -1.87 10.66
N SER A 131 8.59 -0.82 10.55
CA SER A 131 8.82 0.13 11.64
C SER A 131 7.78 1.22 11.56
N CYS A 132 7.19 1.56 12.70
CA CYS A 132 6.17 2.61 12.80
C CYS A 132 6.72 3.72 13.71
N ASP A 133 6.91 4.91 13.14
CA ASP A 133 7.44 6.06 13.84
C ASP A 133 6.76 7.33 13.30
N ASP A 134 6.03 8.02 14.16
CA ASP A 134 5.32 9.25 13.82
C ASP A 134 6.30 10.35 13.40
N ASP A 135 7.53 10.35 13.91
CA ASP A 135 8.58 11.30 13.52
C ASP A 135 9.06 11.06 12.07
N SER A 136 8.72 9.91 11.47
CA SER A 136 8.99 9.62 10.05
C SER A 136 8.03 10.33 9.09
N VAL A 137 6.95 10.89 9.59
CA VAL A 137 5.96 11.65 8.82
C VAL A 137 6.34 13.11 8.85
N VAL A 138 6.71 13.65 7.70
CA VAL A 138 7.01 15.08 7.55
C VAL A 138 5.72 15.80 7.17
N ASP A 139 5.24 16.66 8.06
CA ASP A 139 4.15 17.57 7.74
C ASP A 139 4.65 18.66 6.79
N VAL A 140 4.26 18.59 5.53
CA VAL A 140 4.58 19.61 4.53
C VAL A 140 3.43 20.62 4.52
N PRO A 141 3.69 21.88 4.96
CA PRO A 141 2.66 22.92 4.91
C PRO A 141 2.04 23.03 3.51
N ALA A 142 0.72 23.16 3.46
CA ALA A 142 -0.10 23.07 2.25
C ALA A 142 0.35 23.96 1.06
N ASN A 143 1.27 24.90 1.29
CA ASN A 143 1.80 25.81 0.28
C ASN A 143 3.31 25.68 0.02
N GLU A 144 4.01 24.78 0.72
CA GLU A 144 5.43 24.54 0.50
C GLU A 144 5.63 23.34 -0.45
N GLY A 145 6.37 23.55 -1.50
CA GLY A 145 6.70 22.50 -2.49
C GLY A 145 5.68 22.33 -3.63
N LEU A 146 4.51 22.86 -3.53
CA LEU A 146 3.66 23.04 -4.71
C LEU A 146 4.23 24.21 -5.50
N GLY A 147 4.91 23.90 -6.61
CA GLY A 147 5.25 24.93 -7.58
C GLY A 147 4.00 25.77 -7.83
N LYS A 148 4.16 27.09 -7.95
CA LYS A 148 3.04 27.97 -8.30
C LYS A 148 2.40 27.38 -9.55
N VAL A 149 1.24 26.74 -9.37
CA VAL A 149 0.40 26.37 -10.52
C VAL A 149 0.06 27.69 -11.20
N SER A 150 0.50 27.87 -12.42
CA SER A 150 0.14 29.05 -13.21
C SER A 150 -1.39 29.08 -13.28
N PRO A 151 -2.04 30.21 -12.97
CA PRO A 151 -3.49 30.33 -13.07
C PRO A 151 -4.03 30.05 -14.48
N ASP A 152 -3.14 29.98 -15.47
CA ASP A 152 -3.46 29.72 -16.88
C ASP A 152 -3.26 28.24 -17.29
N GLN A 153 -2.90 27.33 -16.37
CA GLN A 153 -2.87 25.90 -16.66
C GLN A 153 -4.28 25.30 -16.51
N PRO A 154 -4.89 24.79 -17.59
CA PRO A 154 -6.17 24.07 -17.46
C PRO A 154 -5.96 22.81 -16.62
N ILE A 155 -6.88 22.62 -15.66
CA ILE A 155 -6.98 21.40 -14.82
C ILE A 155 -7.40 20.23 -15.71
#